data_de363da1ac60b3fcec2014d9c9a123ca
#
_entry.id   de363da1ac60b3fcec2014d9c9a123ca
#
_cell.length_a   1.000
_cell.length_b   1.000
_cell.length_c   1.000
_cell.angle_alpha   90.00
_cell.angle_beta   90.00
_cell.angle_gamma   90.00
#
_symmetry.space_group_name_H-M   'P 1'
#
loop_
_entity.id
_entity.type
_entity.pdbx_description
1 polymer ?
#
loop_
_entity_poly.entity_id
_entity_poly.type
_entity_poly.pdbx_seq_one_letter_code
_entity_poly.pdbx_strand_id
1 'polypeptide(L)'
;MCIRDRAIAALPDHTGRVLSEVRRPNGLVIQKVQVPLGLVSIIYESRPNVTSDAAALALKSGNVCVLRSGKEAYRTARAIVQALKAGIAAEGGDPDILNIVDDTTHQSAADIMTAKGLVDLLIPRGGAGLIRACVAGATVPCIETGTGICHVYVDDGADPDMALNIVENAKASRPSVCNAEEVLLVHSAVAAEFLPRLKKRLVDDRAAAGKGPVE
;
A
#
# COMPACT_ATOMS: atom_id res chain seq x y z
N MET A 1 -5.43 -0.55 -18.47
CA MET A 1 -5.43 0.33 -17.31
C MET A 1 -6.28 -0.28 -16.21
N CYS A 2 -5.71 -0.52 -15.04
CA CYS A 2 -6.39 -1.12 -13.89
C CYS A 2 -7.52 -0.19 -13.40
N ILE A 3 -8.57 -0.76 -12.77
CA ILE A 3 -9.65 0.03 -12.15
C ILE A 3 -9.08 1.03 -11.14
N ARG A 4 -8.04 0.62 -10.40
CA ARG A 4 -7.33 1.50 -9.44
C ARG A 4 -6.64 2.67 -10.11
N ASP A 5 -5.94 2.48 -11.23
CA ASP A 5 -5.25 3.56 -11.93
C ASP A 5 -6.25 4.64 -12.40
N ARG A 6 -7.45 4.22 -12.85
CA ARG A 6 -8.52 5.16 -13.20
C ARG A 6 -9.04 5.92 -11.99
N ALA A 7 -9.20 5.24 -10.86
CA ALA A 7 -9.62 5.89 -9.62
C ALA A 7 -8.58 6.92 -9.15
N ILE A 8 -7.28 6.61 -9.24
CA ILE A 8 -6.20 7.55 -8.91
C ILE A 8 -6.20 8.75 -9.86
N ALA A 9 -6.37 8.52 -11.16
CA ALA A 9 -6.44 9.61 -12.14
C ALA A 9 -7.61 10.58 -11.87
N ALA A 10 -8.72 10.08 -11.33
CA ALA A 10 -9.91 10.86 -10.98
C ALA A 10 -9.80 11.59 -9.62
N LEU A 11 -8.74 11.36 -8.83
CA LEU A 11 -8.53 12.07 -7.57
C LEU A 11 -8.37 13.57 -7.82
N PRO A 12 -8.82 14.42 -6.88
CA PRO A 12 -8.58 15.87 -6.98
C PRO A 12 -7.09 16.17 -6.98
N ASP A 13 -6.69 17.25 -7.64
CA ASP A 13 -5.33 17.76 -7.56
C ASP A 13 -5.13 18.47 -6.22
N HIS A 14 -4.07 18.09 -5.52
CA HIS A 14 -3.75 18.65 -4.22
C HIS A 14 -2.61 19.68 -4.27
N THR A 15 -1.86 19.72 -5.36
CA THR A 15 -0.72 20.63 -5.52
C THR A 15 -1.21 22.08 -5.61
N GLY A 16 -0.61 22.95 -4.82
CA GLY A 16 -0.98 24.36 -4.76
C GLY A 16 -2.22 24.69 -3.91
N ARG A 17 -2.86 23.68 -3.29
CA ARG A 17 -4.02 23.91 -2.41
C ARG A 17 -3.63 24.67 -1.16
N VAL A 18 -4.30 25.79 -0.88
CA VAL A 18 -4.15 26.53 0.36
C VAL A 18 -4.92 25.82 1.48
N LEU A 19 -4.20 25.37 2.51
CA LEU A 19 -4.76 24.67 3.68
C LEU A 19 -5.21 25.63 4.78
N SER A 20 -4.50 26.75 4.93
CA SER A 20 -4.86 27.82 5.85
C SER A 20 -4.25 29.14 5.41
N GLU A 21 -4.93 30.24 5.76
CA GLU A 21 -4.46 31.60 5.55
C GLU A 21 -4.59 32.39 6.88
N VAL A 22 -3.58 33.15 7.21
CA VAL A 22 -3.57 34.04 8.37
C VAL A 22 -3.11 35.41 7.95
N ARG A 23 -3.92 36.46 8.23
CA ARG A 23 -3.57 37.88 8.01
C ARG A 23 -3.07 38.47 9.33
N ARG A 24 -1.92 39.09 9.27
CA ARG A 24 -1.31 39.74 10.43
C ARG A 24 -1.73 41.25 10.46
N PRO A 25 -1.67 41.89 11.65
CA PRO A 25 -2.01 43.31 11.79
C PRO A 25 -1.15 44.24 10.91
N ASN A 26 0.07 43.84 10.57
CA ASN A 26 0.97 44.59 9.67
C ASN A 26 0.68 44.38 8.16
N GLY A 27 -0.42 43.68 7.82
CA GLY A 27 -0.82 43.41 6.44
C GLY A 27 -0.19 42.17 5.81
N LEU A 28 0.73 41.48 6.50
CA LEU A 28 1.33 40.24 5.98
C LEU A 28 0.28 39.13 5.89
N VAL A 29 0.23 38.44 4.74
CA VAL A 29 -0.60 37.27 4.50
C VAL A 29 0.29 36.04 4.51
N ILE A 30 0.01 35.11 5.41
CA ILE A 30 0.75 33.85 5.56
C ILE A 30 -0.18 32.72 5.09
N GLN A 31 0.24 31.95 4.09
CA GLN A 31 -0.49 30.81 3.59
C GLN A 31 0.29 29.50 3.82
N LYS A 32 -0.40 28.47 4.27
CA LYS A 32 0.08 27.09 4.27
C LYS A 32 -0.41 26.40 3.00
N VAL A 33 0.49 26.09 2.09
CA VAL A 33 0.17 25.52 0.76
C VAL A 33 0.72 24.10 0.65
N GLN A 34 -0.04 23.20 0.02
CA GLN A 34 0.44 21.86 -0.32
C GLN A 34 1.40 21.94 -1.50
N VAL A 35 2.55 21.28 -1.35
CA VAL A 35 3.59 21.17 -2.38
C VAL A 35 3.99 19.71 -2.57
N PRO A 36 4.54 19.30 -3.72
CA PRO A 36 5.14 17.99 -3.89
C PRO A 36 6.27 17.75 -2.89
N LEU A 37 6.55 16.49 -2.60
CA LEU A 37 7.67 16.08 -1.74
C LEU A 37 9.01 16.20 -2.46
N GLY A 38 9.01 16.01 -3.78
CA GLY A 38 10.20 15.97 -4.62
C GLY A 38 10.36 14.62 -5.32
N LEU A 39 11.53 13.98 -5.17
CA LEU A 39 11.77 12.64 -5.67
C LEU A 39 11.36 11.59 -4.63
N VAL A 40 10.33 10.81 -4.96
CA VAL A 40 9.87 9.68 -4.15
C VAL A 40 10.42 8.38 -4.73
N SER A 41 11.20 7.65 -3.95
CA SER A 41 11.66 6.32 -4.34
C SER A 41 10.83 5.24 -3.64
N ILE A 42 10.46 4.20 -4.40
CA ILE A 42 9.63 3.11 -3.90
C ILE A 42 10.35 1.79 -4.15
N ILE A 43 10.77 1.12 -3.07
CA ILE A 43 11.37 -0.22 -3.11
C ILE A 43 10.28 -1.22 -2.81
N TYR A 44 10.01 -2.16 -3.74
CA TYR A 44 8.95 -3.14 -3.56
C TYR A 44 9.34 -4.53 -4.04
N GLU A 45 8.68 -5.53 -3.47
CA GLU A 45 8.85 -6.93 -3.83
C GLU A 45 7.96 -7.33 -5.01
N SER A 46 7.62 -8.59 -5.13
CA SER A 46 7.05 -9.31 -6.27
C SER A 46 5.60 -8.94 -6.70
N ARG A 47 5.11 -7.72 -6.46
CA ARG A 47 3.74 -7.32 -6.82
C ARG A 47 3.73 -6.36 -8.02
N PRO A 48 3.51 -6.83 -9.26
CA PRO A 48 3.60 -5.98 -10.46
C PRO A 48 2.63 -4.79 -10.48
N ASN A 49 1.45 -4.93 -9.85
CA ASN A 49 0.47 -3.85 -9.77
C ASN A 49 0.94 -2.66 -8.91
N VAL A 50 1.90 -2.87 -8.01
CA VAL A 50 2.50 -1.76 -7.25
C VAL A 50 3.19 -0.78 -8.18
N THR A 51 3.73 -1.24 -9.30
CA THR A 51 4.40 -0.39 -10.30
C THR A 51 3.47 0.71 -10.81
N SER A 52 2.27 0.36 -11.30
CA SER A 52 1.31 1.33 -11.82
C SER A 52 0.68 2.17 -10.72
N ASP A 53 0.27 1.53 -9.61
CA ASP A 53 -0.35 2.22 -8.47
C ASP A 53 0.60 3.29 -7.90
N ALA A 54 1.87 2.94 -7.68
CA ALA A 54 2.89 3.82 -7.11
C ALA A 54 3.24 4.97 -8.05
N ALA A 55 3.47 4.66 -9.33
CA ALA A 55 3.73 5.68 -10.34
C ALA A 55 2.56 6.67 -10.46
N ALA A 56 1.33 6.16 -10.56
CA ALA A 56 0.15 7.01 -10.68
C ALA A 56 -0.04 7.93 -9.47
N LEU A 57 0.16 7.44 -8.25
CA LEU A 57 0.04 8.25 -7.02
C LEU A 57 1.15 9.30 -6.94
N ALA A 58 2.40 8.94 -7.24
CA ALA A 58 3.51 9.88 -7.23
C ALA A 58 3.31 11.01 -8.25
N LEU A 59 2.96 10.68 -9.49
CA LEU A 59 2.70 11.65 -10.55
C LEU A 59 1.48 12.52 -10.23
N LYS A 60 0.38 11.93 -9.74
CA LYS A 60 -0.83 12.67 -9.37
C LYS A 60 -0.59 13.67 -8.23
N SER A 61 0.37 13.40 -7.37
CA SER A 61 0.79 14.30 -6.30
C SER A 61 1.96 15.23 -6.68
N GLY A 62 2.34 15.27 -7.96
CA GLY A 62 3.35 16.18 -8.49
C GLY A 62 4.79 15.78 -8.21
N ASN A 63 5.05 14.51 -7.84
CA ASN A 63 6.36 14.02 -7.48
C ASN A 63 7.04 13.30 -8.66
N VAL A 64 8.36 13.34 -8.70
CA VAL A 64 9.18 12.42 -9.49
C VAL A 64 9.19 11.07 -8.81
N CYS A 65 9.14 9.99 -9.60
CA CYS A 65 9.06 8.63 -9.07
C CYS A 65 10.21 7.77 -9.57
N VAL A 66 10.96 7.17 -8.64
CA VAL A 66 11.97 6.15 -8.94
C VAL A 66 11.55 4.83 -8.30
N LEU A 67 11.35 3.82 -9.13
CA LEU A 67 10.89 2.51 -8.74
C LEU A 67 12.04 1.51 -8.68
N ARG A 68 12.05 0.66 -7.66
CA ARG A 68 12.96 -0.49 -7.58
C ARG A 68 12.15 -1.72 -7.22
N SER A 69 11.93 -2.61 -8.20
CA SER A 69 11.17 -3.85 -8.03
C SER A 69 12.05 -5.02 -7.62
N GLY A 70 11.45 -6.04 -7.01
CA GLY A 70 12.08 -7.34 -6.86
C GLY A 70 12.39 -8.00 -8.21
N LYS A 71 13.38 -8.89 -8.24
CA LYS A 71 13.86 -9.59 -9.44
C LYS A 71 12.75 -10.32 -10.19
N GLU A 72 11.82 -10.92 -9.46
CA GLU A 72 10.72 -11.72 -10.01
C GLU A 72 9.72 -10.88 -10.82
N ALA A 73 9.48 -9.63 -10.39
CA ALA A 73 8.53 -8.72 -11.03
C ALA A 73 9.20 -7.76 -12.04
N TYR A 74 10.52 -7.72 -12.12
CA TYR A 74 11.26 -6.68 -12.83
C TYR A 74 10.85 -6.54 -14.31
N ARG A 75 10.74 -7.65 -15.05
CA ARG A 75 10.37 -7.59 -16.48
C ARG A 75 9.01 -6.95 -16.69
N THR A 76 8.03 -7.35 -15.88
CA THR A 76 6.68 -6.79 -15.92
C THR A 76 6.67 -5.33 -15.50
N ALA A 77 7.37 -4.99 -14.42
CA ALA A 77 7.49 -3.62 -13.91
C ALA A 77 8.13 -2.69 -14.96
N ARG A 78 9.20 -3.13 -15.61
CA ARG A 78 9.86 -2.38 -16.69
C ARG A 78 8.91 -2.12 -17.87
N ALA A 79 8.17 -3.12 -18.31
CA ALA A 79 7.18 -2.96 -19.39
C ALA A 79 6.07 -1.96 -19.03
N ILE A 80 5.58 -1.98 -17.78
CA ILE A 80 4.61 -1.02 -17.27
C ILE A 80 5.20 0.39 -17.28
N VAL A 81 6.42 0.57 -16.75
CA VAL A 81 7.09 1.88 -16.74
C VAL A 81 7.32 2.41 -18.14
N GLN A 82 7.73 1.58 -19.09
CA GLN A 82 7.90 1.99 -20.48
C GLN A 82 6.58 2.47 -21.10
N ALA A 83 5.48 1.75 -20.86
CA ALA A 83 4.16 2.15 -21.35
C ALA A 83 3.70 3.50 -20.72
N LEU A 84 3.94 3.69 -19.43
CA LEU A 84 3.62 4.94 -18.74
C LEU A 84 4.49 6.11 -19.24
N LYS A 85 5.79 5.91 -19.44
CA LYS A 85 6.71 6.92 -20.03
C LYS A 85 6.27 7.32 -21.45
N ALA A 86 5.84 6.35 -22.26
CA ALA A 86 5.31 6.64 -23.58
C ALA A 86 4.01 7.48 -23.51
N GLY A 87 3.13 7.19 -22.55
CA GLY A 87 1.93 7.99 -22.31
C GLY A 87 2.25 9.42 -21.85
N ILE A 88 3.19 9.58 -20.93
CA ILE A 88 3.66 10.89 -20.46
C ILE A 88 4.21 11.73 -21.62
N ALA A 89 5.07 11.12 -22.45
CA ALA A 89 5.63 11.81 -23.61
C ALA A 89 4.56 12.18 -24.66
N ALA A 90 3.56 11.32 -24.87
CA ALA A 90 2.46 11.59 -25.80
C ALA A 90 1.60 12.80 -25.39
N GLU A 91 1.50 13.06 -24.10
CA GLU A 91 0.80 14.22 -23.53
C GLU A 91 1.73 15.45 -23.34
N GLY A 92 2.96 15.39 -23.89
CA GLY A 92 3.93 16.49 -23.84
C GLY A 92 4.66 16.64 -22.48
N GLY A 93 4.55 15.67 -21.60
CA GLY A 93 5.26 15.62 -20.33
C GLY A 93 6.68 15.06 -20.50
N ASP A 94 7.55 15.34 -19.52
CA ASP A 94 8.90 14.77 -19.47
C ASP A 94 8.82 13.31 -18.99
N PRO A 95 9.20 12.31 -19.80
CA PRO A 95 9.18 10.92 -19.38
C PRO A 95 10.14 10.60 -18.24
N ASP A 96 11.13 11.45 -17.97
CA ASP A 96 12.11 11.21 -16.90
C ASP A 96 11.60 11.52 -15.49
N ILE A 97 10.36 12.00 -15.38
CA ILE A 97 9.66 12.06 -14.08
C ILE A 97 9.30 10.68 -13.52
N LEU A 98 9.39 9.62 -14.31
CA LEU A 98 9.15 8.23 -13.89
C LEU A 98 10.30 7.34 -14.34
N ASN A 99 10.97 6.68 -13.42
CA ASN A 99 12.07 5.78 -13.72
C ASN A 99 11.99 4.47 -12.92
N ILE A 100 12.63 3.42 -13.45
CA ILE A 100 12.83 2.15 -12.75
C ILE A 100 14.32 1.80 -12.78
N VAL A 101 14.83 1.35 -11.63
CA VAL A 101 16.22 0.92 -11.50
C VAL A 101 16.39 -0.44 -12.18
N ASP A 102 17.33 -0.54 -13.11
CA ASP A 102 17.60 -1.76 -13.88
C ASP A 102 18.33 -2.83 -13.06
N ASP A 103 19.15 -2.42 -12.10
CA ASP A 103 19.81 -3.34 -11.18
C ASP A 103 18.84 -3.85 -10.11
N THR A 104 18.67 -5.17 -10.06
CA THR A 104 17.81 -5.86 -9.10
C THR A 104 18.58 -6.46 -7.93
N THR A 105 19.86 -6.14 -7.75
CA THR A 105 20.68 -6.59 -6.61
C THR A 105 20.32 -5.86 -5.34
N HIS A 106 20.69 -6.41 -4.19
CA HIS A 106 20.51 -5.72 -2.91
C HIS A 106 21.31 -4.41 -2.83
N GLN A 107 22.39 -4.29 -3.59
CA GLN A 107 23.21 -3.08 -3.63
C GLN A 107 22.41 -1.88 -4.13
N SER A 108 21.64 -2.03 -5.21
CA SER A 108 20.81 -0.93 -5.73
C SER A 108 19.77 -0.44 -4.73
N ALA A 109 19.25 -1.33 -3.88
CA ALA A 109 18.36 -0.91 -2.80
C ALA A 109 19.12 -0.11 -1.72
N ALA A 110 20.33 -0.55 -1.34
CA ALA A 110 21.18 0.18 -0.39
C ALA A 110 21.59 1.56 -0.93
N ASP A 111 21.91 1.66 -2.21
CA ASP A 111 22.26 2.93 -2.86
C ASP A 111 21.08 3.92 -2.79
N ILE A 112 19.86 3.47 -3.04
CA ILE A 112 18.66 4.31 -2.90
C ILE A 112 18.45 4.72 -1.45
N MET A 113 18.58 3.81 -0.48
CA MET A 113 18.41 4.09 0.95
C MET A 113 19.38 5.17 1.43
N THR A 114 20.53 5.28 0.81
CA THR A 114 21.59 6.22 1.22
C THR A 114 21.76 7.42 0.27
N ALA A 115 20.90 7.57 -0.74
CA ALA A 115 20.96 8.64 -1.75
C ALA A 115 20.50 10.01 -1.20
N LYS A 116 21.10 10.45 -0.09
CA LYS A 116 20.81 11.72 0.58
C LYS A 116 21.07 12.92 -0.34
N GLY A 117 20.09 13.80 -0.44
CA GLY A 117 20.14 14.96 -1.34
C GLY A 117 19.70 14.68 -2.78
N LEU A 118 19.42 13.41 -3.12
CA LEU A 118 18.84 13.00 -4.40
C LEU A 118 17.45 12.43 -4.22
N VAL A 119 17.21 11.68 -3.14
CA VAL A 119 15.90 11.09 -2.79
C VAL A 119 15.34 11.86 -1.60
N ASP A 120 14.14 12.41 -1.76
CA ASP A 120 13.45 13.18 -0.72
C ASP A 120 12.63 12.28 0.20
N LEU A 121 12.12 11.16 -0.33
CA LEU A 121 11.33 10.19 0.43
C LEU A 121 11.50 8.78 -0.10
N LEU A 122 11.71 7.83 0.81
CA LEU A 122 11.71 6.39 0.54
C LEU A 122 10.42 5.75 1.09
N ILE A 123 9.77 4.90 0.27
CA ILE A 123 8.58 4.13 0.67
C ILE A 123 8.85 2.64 0.38
N PRO A 124 9.20 1.84 1.39
CA PRO A 124 9.31 0.39 1.23
C PRO A 124 7.93 -0.27 1.19
N ARG A 125 7.74 -1.24 0.28
CA ARG A 125 6.51 -2.03 0.10
C ARG A 125 6.83 -3.51 -0.04
N GLY A 126 6.76 -4.26 1.04
CA GLY A 126 7.09 -5.69 1.04
C GLY A 126 6.91 -6.34 2.40
N GLY A 127 7.55 -7.47 2.58
CA GLY A 127 7.55 -8.19 3.85
C GLY A 127 8.33 -7.46 4.95
N ALA A 128 8.14 -7.90 6.20
CA ALA A 128 8.77 -7.29 7.38
C ALA A 128 10.32 -7.22 7.29
N GLY A 129 10.94 -8.15 6.54
CA GLY A 129 12.38 -8.15 6.32
C GLY A 129 12.86 -6.94 5.54
N LEU A 130 12.19 -6.65 4.41
CA LEU A 130 12.51 -5.47 3.58
C LEU A 130 12.26 -4.18 4.37
N ILE A 131 11.13 -4.08 5.04
CA ILE A 131 10.77 -2.87 5.81
C ILE A 131 11.82 -2.62 6.90
N ARG A 132 12.18 -3.63 7.70
CA ARG A 132 13.24 -3.50 8.71
C ARG A 132 14.59 -3.09 8.11
N ALA A 133 14.98 -3.68 6.98
CA ALA A 133 16.22 -3.33 6.31
C ALA A 133 16.23 -1.87 5.84
N CYS A 134 15.12 -1.38 5.28
CA CYS A 134 14.99 0.01 4.87
C CYS A 134 15.05 0.97 6.07
N VAL A 135 14.31 0.67 7.15
CA VAL A 135 14.30 1.53 8.36
C VAL A 135 15.65 1.59 9.03
N ALA A 136 16.35 0.45 9.12
CA ALA A 136 17.67 0.39 9.75
C ALA A 136 18.79 0.98 8.89
N GLY A 137 18.68 0.87 7.57
CA GLY A 137 19.75 1.25 6.62
C GLY A 137 19.55 2.60 5.93
N ALA A 138 18.33 3.18 5.94
CA ALA A 138 18.08 4.42 5.23
C ALA A 138 18.67 5.64 5.97
N THR A 139 19.36 6.49 5.21
CA THR A 139 19.76 7.83 5.63
C THR A 139 18.87 8.91 5.02
N VAL A 140 17.99 8.54 4.10
CA VAL A 140 16.92 9.38 3.54
C VAL A 140 15.64 9.22 4.38
N PRO A 141 14.74 10.21 4.40
CA PRO A 141 13.44 10.06 5.06
C PRO A 141 12.69 8.82 4.55
N CYS A 142 12.15 8.01 5.47
CA CYS A 142 11.47 6.76 5.14
C CYS A 142 10.08 6.74 5.78
N ILE A 143 9.04 6.42 4.99
CA ILE A 143 7.70 6.14 5.51
C ILE A 143 7.45 4.64 5.41
N GLU A 144 7.32 4.00 6.55
CA GLU A 144 7.06 2.57 6.64
C GLU A 144 5.62 2.24 7.02
N THR A 145 5.22 1.02 6.69
CA THR A 145 3.99 0.42 7.20
C THR A 145 4.34 -0.73 8.13
N GLY A 146 3.68 -0.81 9.28
CA GLY A 146 3.81 -1.96 10.18
C GLY A 146 3.15 -3.23 9.63
N THR A 147 3.27 -4.34 10.37
CA THR A 147 2.54 -5.56 10.11
C THR A 147 1.06 -5.34 10.43
N GLY A 148 0.18 -5.62 9.47
CA GLY A 148 -1.26 -5.59 9.70
C GLY A 148 -1.69 -6.81 10.51
N ILE A 149 -2.47 -6.58 11.57
CA ILE A 149 -3.19 -7.62 12.32
C ILE A 149 -4.65 -7.23 12.26
N CYS A 150 -5.40 -7.81 11.31
CA CYS A 150 -6.78 -7.43 11.07
C CYS A 150 -7.69 -8.12 12.08
N HIS A 151 -8.60 -7.34 12.65
CA HIS A 151 -9.54 -7.79 13.66
C HIS A 151 -10.96 -7.74 13.12
N VAL A 152 -11.76 -8.72 13.49
CA VAL A 152 -13.22 -8.68 13.38
C VAL A 152 -13.80 -8.68 14.79
N TYR A 153 -14.77 -7.80 15.06
CA TYR A 153 -15.50 -7.79 16.32
C TYR A 153 -16.97 -8.16 16.07
N VAL A 154 -17.44 -9.16 16.79
CA VAL A 154 -18.84 -9.60 16.80
C VAL A 154 -19.48 -9.08 18.07
N ASP A 155 -20.34 -8.09 17.93
CA ASP A 155 -21.09 -7.45 19.01
C ASP A 155 -22.33 -8.26 19.43
N ASP A 156 -22.92 -7.95 20.57
CA ASP A 156 -24.12 -8.62 21.06
C ASP A 156 -25.35 -8.33 20.19
N GLY A 157 -25.38 -7.19 19.51
CA GLY A 157 -26.42 -6.83 18.54
C GLY A 157 -26.17 -7.30 17.11
N ALA A 158 -25.08 -8.04 16.83
CA ALA A 158 -24.76 -8.50 15.48
C ALA A 158 -25.68 -9.65 15.03
N ASP A 159 -26.04 -9.68 13.74
CA ASP A 159 -26.64 -10.87 13.12
C ASP A 159 -25.62 -12.01 13.07
N PRO A 160 -25.89 -13.15 13.74
CA PRO A 160 -24.91 -14.23 13.84
C PRO A 160 -24.58 -14.89 12.48
N ASP A 161 -25.52 -14.98 11.56
CA ASP A 161 -25.29 -15.60 10.25
C ASP A 161 -24.48 -14.68 9.36
N MET A 162 -24.74 -13.39 9.37
CA MET A 162 -23.90 -12.40 8.70
C MET A 162 -22.48 -12.39 9.27
N ALA A 163 -22.32 -12.41 10.59
CA ALA A 163 -21.03 -12.45 11.25
C ALA A 163 -20.22 -13.71 10.86
N LEU A 164 -20.84 -14.90 10.84
CA LEU A 164 -20.20 -16.13 10.37
C LEU A 164 -19.72 -16.04 8.93
N ASN A 165 -20.52 -15.46 8.03
CA ASN A 165 -20.16 -15.29 6.63
C ASN A 165 -18.98 -14.32 6.46
N ILE A 166 -18.95 -13.23 7.21
CA ILE A 166 -17.86 -12.25 7.21
C ILE A 166 -16.56 -12.90 7.70
N VAL A 167 -16.59 -13.57 8.85
CA VAL A 167 -15.42 -14.21 9.45
C VAL A 167 -14.87 -15.31 8.54
N GLU A 168 -15.73 -16.19 8.02
CA GLU A 168 -15.28 -17.22 7.07
C GLU A 168 -14.62 -16.62 5.83
N ASN A 169 -15.22 -15.59 5.23
CA ASN A 169 -14.64 -14.94 4.08
C ASN A 169 -13.32 -14.23 4.41
N ALA A 170 -13.27 -13.50 5.53
CA ALA A 170 -12.10 -12.74 5.94
C ALA A 170 -10.90 -13.64 6.28
N LYS A 171 -11.14 -14.81 6.89
CA LYS A 171 -10.09 -15.76 7.28
C LYS A 171 -9.72 -16.73 6.17
N ALA A 172 -10.72 -17.27 5.44
CA ALA A 172 -10.50 -18.48 4.64
C ALA A 172 -10.43 -18.23 3.12
N SER A 173 -10.84 -17.08 2.60
CA SER A 173 -10.83 -16.82 1.16
C SER A 173 -9.42 -16.64 0.59
N ARG A 174 -8.56 -15.91 1.29
CA ARG A 174 -7.15 -15.67 0.92
C ARG A 174 -6.31 -15.44 2.18
N PRO A 175 -5.94 -16.47 2.93
CA PRO A 175 -5.35 -16.32 4.27
C PRO A 175 -3.94 -15.71 4.27
N SER A 176 -3.24 -15.71 3.13
CA SER A 176 -1.88 -15.17 3.01
C SER A 176 -1.81 -13.67 2.71
N VAL A 177 -2.94 -12.99 2.56
CA VAL A 177 -2.94 -11.54 2.27
C VAL A 177 -2.91 -10.72 3.55
N CYS A 178 -2.35 -9.51 3.47
CA CYS A 178 -2.13 -8.62 4.62
C CYS A 178 -3.42 -8.09 5.27
N ASN A 179 -4.57 -8.26 4.64
CA ASN A 179 -5.88 -7.89 5.16
C ASN A 179 -6.78 -9.10 5.48
N ALA A 180 -6.21 -10.32 5.55
CA ALA A 180 -6.90 -11.46 6.11
C ALA A 180 -7.10 -11.26 7.63
N GLU A 181 -8.18 -11.79 8.16
CA GLU A 181 -8.44 -11.75 9.58
C GLU A 181 -7.40 -12.57 10.36
N GLU A 182 -6.84 -11.99 11.41
CA GLU A 182 -5.91 -12.66 12.33
C GLU A 182 -6.48 -12.79 13.73
N VAL A 183 -7.35 -11.89 14.13
CA VAL A 183 -7.96 -11.88 15.46
C VAL A 183 -9.47 -11.68 15.36
N LEU A 184 -10.20 -12.58 16.02
CA LEU A 184 -11.64 -12.47 16.21
C LEU A 184 -11.94 -12.10 17.67
N LEU A 185 -12.66 -11.02 17.86
CA LEU A 185 -13.19 -10.62 19.15
C LEU A 185 -14.69 -10.88 19.16
N VAL A 186 -15.19 -11.53 20.20
CA VAL A 186 -16.62 -11.87 20.34
C VAL A 186 -17.11 -11.35 21.67
N HIS A 187 -18.23 -10.59 21.65
CA HIS A 187 -18.86 -10.13 22.87
C HIS A 187 -19.28 -11.30 23.76
N SER A 188 -19.04 -11.21 25.07
CA SER A 188 -19.25 -12.32 26.01
C SER A 188 -20.69 -12.84 26.05
N ALA A 189 -21.65 -11.97 25.81
CA ALA A 189 -23.09 -12.34 25.83
C ALA A 189 -23.46 -13.32 24.70
N VAL A 190 -22.78 -13.27 23.55
CA VAL A 190 -23.06 -14.13 22.39
C VAL A 190 -22.03 -15.23 22.18
N ALA A 191 -20.91 -15.20 22.91
CA ALA A 191 -19.81 -16.11 22.70
C ALA A 191 -20.20 -17.60 22.86
N ALA A 192 -21.03 -17.92 23.84
CA ALA A 192 -21.45 -19.30 24.12
C ALA A 192 -22.26 -19.92 22.97
N GLU A 193 -23.01 -19.12 22.21
CA GLU A 193 -23.76 -19.57 21.04
C GLU A 193 -22.93 -19.48 19.77
N PHE A 194 -22.21 -18.37 19.58
CA PHE A 194 -21.51 -18.06 18.35
C PHE A 194 -20.27 -18.97 18.11
N LEU A 195 -19.46 -19.19 19.13
CA LEU A 195 -18.19 -19.93 18.97
C LEU A 195 -18.38 -21.39 18.52
N PRO A 196 -19.37 -22.17 19.02
CA PRO A 196 -19.64 -23.51 18.49
C PRO A 196 -20.04 -23.51 17.01
N ARG A 197 -20.85 -22.53 16.59
CA ARG A 197 -21.25 -22.37 15.19
C ARG A 197 -20.06 -22.00 14.31
N LEU A 198 -19.19 -21.13 14.78
CA LEU A 198 -17.96 -20.74 14.10
C LEU A 198 -17.01 -21.93 13.93
N LYS A 199 -16.78 -22.69 15.00
CA LYS A 199 -15.97 -23.93 14.94
C LYS A 199 -16.52 -24.89 13.91
N LYS A 200 -17.81 -25.16 13.94
CA LYS A 200 -18.45 -26.01 12.92
C LYS A 200 -18.14 -25.51 11.50
N ARG A 201 -18.29 -24.21 11.26
CA ARG A 201 -18.10 -23.59 9.94
C ARG A 201 -16.64 -23.64 9.46
N LEU A 202 -15.71 -23.27 10.33
CA LEU A 202 -14.28 -23.13 9.96
C LEU A 202 -13.49 -24.45 10.05
N VAL A 203 -13.95 -25.43 10.82
CA VAL A 203 -13.26 -26.69 11.03
C VAL A 203 -14.04 -27.84 10.41
N ASP A 204 -15.23 -28.15 10.93
CA ASP A 204 -15.94 -29.38 10.60
C ASP A 204 -16.46 -29.37 9.15
N ASP A 205 -17.18 -28.33 8.75
CA ASP A 205 -17.76 -28.19 7.41
C ASP A 205 -16.66 -28.07 6.34
N ARG A 206 -15.55 -27.41 6.65
CA ARG A 206 -14.40 -27.32 5.74
C ARG A 206 -13.70 -28.66 5.57
N ALA A 207 -13.50 -29.41 6.65
CA ALA A 207 -12.93 -30.75 6.60
C ALA A 207 -13.84 -31.70 5.76
N ALA A 208 -15.15 -31.66 5.98
CA ALA A 208 -16.12 -32.41 5.20
C ALA A 208 -16.12 -32.05 3.70
N ALA A 209 -15.80 -30.81 3.37
CA ALA A 209 -15.66 -30.33 1.98
C ALA A 209 -14.26 -30.58 1.37
N GLY A 210 -13.37 -31.32 2.05
CA GLY A 210 -12.00 -31.60 1.60
C GLY A 210 -11.08 -30.37 1.61
N LYS A 211 -11.43 -29.30 2.35
CA LYS A 211 -10.63 -28.10 2.54
C LYS A 211 -9.90 -28.19 3.89
N GLY A 212 -8.69 -27.64 3.96
CA GLY A 212 -7.98 -27.58 5.23
C GLY A 212 -8.81 -26.85 6.31
N PRO A 213 -8.82 -27.34 7.57
CA PRO A 213 -9.43 -26.60 8.68
C PRO A 213 -8.68 -25.29 8.94
N VAL A 214 -9.33 -24.36 9.58
CA VAL A 214 -8.69 -23.17 10.15
C VAL A 214 -8.29 -23.53 11.60
N GLU A 215 -7.02 -23.37 11.92
CA GLU A 215 -6.46 -23.58 13.27
C GLU A 215 -6.62 -22.31 14.12
#